data_daf76dfef1d064b0a3003e2de7294a6a
#
_entry.id   daf76dfef1d064b0a3003e2de7294a6a
#
_cell.length_a   1.000
_cell.length_b   1.000
_cell.length_c   1.000
_cell.angle_alpha   90.00
_cell.angle_beta   90.00
_cell.angle_gamma   90.00
#
_symmetry.space_group_name_H-M   'P 1'
#
loop_
_entity.id
_entity.type
_entity.pdbx_description
1 polymer ?
#
loop_
_entity_poly.entity_id
_entity_poly.type
_entity_poly.pdbx_seq_one_letter_code
_entity_poly.pdbx_strand_id
1 'polypeptide(L)'
;MKSIVAIRPEPGLSATLAAGRELGLPIEGWPLFEIGPVAWQLPDPDEIDALLIGSANALRHAGPEIGAFRGKPVHAVGLATAQFAQEEGFTVASVGERGLQGVLDALAGRDLGLLRLAGAERITLAIPPAIQVTERIVYESAALPMPDGLVARLAKGAVVLMHSAAAARHFVNEVSRLSLAREGIDLAALGPR
;
A
#
# COMPACT_ATOMS: atom_id res chain seq x y z
N MET A 1 -25.89 18.37 3.90
CA MET A 1 -25.15 17.28 3.21
C MET A 1 -24.24 16.64 4.27
N LYS A 2 -24.21 15.30 4.37
CA LYS A 2 -23.28 14.61 5.28
C LYS A 2 -21.84 14.90 4.85
N SER A 3 -20.92 15.08 5.80
CA SER A 3 -19.51 15.20 5.45
C SER A 3 -18.95 13.87 4.98
N ILE A 4 -17.96 13.94 4.12
CA ILE A 4 -17.23 12.76 3.62
C ILE A 4 -15.89 12.70 4.33
N VAL A 5 -15.54 11.53 4.84
CA VAL A 5 -14.33 11.29 5.64
C VAL A 5 -13.51 10.19 4.98
N ALA A 6 -12.21 10.42 4.77
CA ALA A 6 -11.26 9.45 4.30
C ALA A 6 -10.32 9.05 5.45
N ILE A 7 -10.19 7.73 5.70
CA ILE A 7 -9.42 7.19 6.84
C ILE A 7 -8.16 6.40 6.43
N ARG A 8 -7.82 6.42 5.15
CA ARG A 8 -6.65 5.70 4.63
C ARG A 8 -5.34 6.44 4.96
N PRO A 9 -4.19 5.73 5.04
CA PRO A 9 -2.88 6.36 5.27
C PRO A 9 -2.38 7.14 4.06
N GLU A 10 -1.35 7.96 4.29
CA GLU A 10 -0.56 8.58 3.22
C GLU A 10 0.24 7.52 2.40
N PRO A 11 0.56 7.81 1.14
CA PRO A 11 0.22 9.00 0.35
C PRO A 11 -1.20 8.92 -0.25
N GLY A 12 -1.90 7.83 -0.04
CA GLY A 12 -3.22 7.61 -0.59
C GLY A 12 -4.29 8.59 -0.08
N LEU A 13 -4.13 9.08 1.15
CA LEU A 13 -5.04 10.09 1.71
C LEU A 13 -4.98 11.37 0.89
N SER A 14 -3.79 11.93 0.70
CA SER A 14 -3.58 13.13 -0.11
C SER A 14 -4.16 13.01 -1.52
N ALA A 15 -3.98 11.86 -2.17
CA ALA A 15 -4.56 11.59 -3.49
C ALA A 15 -6.10 11.58 -3.46
N THR A 16 -6.71 10.98 -2.42
CA THR A 16 -8.17 10.98 -2.24
C THR A 16 -8.71 12.40 -2.01
N LEU A 17 -8.01 13.20 -1.19
CA LEU A 17 -8.40 14.59 -0.92
C LEU A 17 -8.28 15.45 -2.19
N ALA A 18 -7.25 15.25 -3.01
CA ALA A 18 -7.08 15.94 -4.28
C ALA A 18 -8.21 15.61 -5.25
N ALA A 19 -8.50 14.34 -5.46
CA ALA A 19 -9.61 13.89 -6.31
C ALA A 19 -10.97 14.43 -5.81
N GLY A 20 -11.17 14.48 -4.49
CA GLY A 20 -12.37 15.08 -3.91
C GLY A 20 -12.51 16.56 -4.27
N ARG A 21 -11.41 17.33 -4.17
CA ARG A 21 -11.43 18.76 -4.55
C ARG A 21 -11.78 18.98 -6.02
N GLU A 22 -11.21 18.16 -6.92
CA GLU A 22 -11.50 18.20 -8.36
C GLU A 22 -12.99 17.95 -8.66
N LEU A 23 -13.63 17.09 -7.88
CA LEU A 23 -15.05 16.77 -7.99
C LEU A 23 -15.98 17.70 -7.21
N GLY A 24 -15.44 18.73 -6.53
CA GLY A 24 -16.20 19.62 -5.67
C GLY A 24 -16.75 18.95 -4.41
N LEU A 25 -16.18 17.81 -3.99
CA LEU A 25 -16.56 17.07 -2.79
C LEU A 25 -15.65 17.45 -1.61
N PRO A 26 -16.20 18.02 -0.53
CA PRO A 26 -15.41 18.38 0.66
C PRO A 26 -15.10 17.12 1.47
N ILE A 27 -13.99 16.45 1.14
CA ILE A 27 -13.50 15.28 1.86
C ILE A 27 -12.54 15.72 2.96
N GLU A 28 -12.77 15.23 4.19
CA GLU A 28 -11.88 15.44 5.34
C GLU A 28 -10.98 14.22 5.53
N GLY A 29 -9.70 14.45 5.79
CA GLY A 29 -8.72 13.38 6.02
C GLY A 29 -8.52 13.10 7.49
N TRP A 30 -8.72 11.84 7.90
CA TRP A 30 -8.52 11.35 9.26
C TRP A 30 -7.85 9.97 9.22
N PRO A 31 -6.53 9.87 8.97
CA PRO A 31 -5.88 8.58 8.80
C PRO A 31 -5.99 7.75 10.08
N LEU A 32 -6.42 6.50 9.95
CA LEU A 32 -6.45 5.50 11.03
C LEU A 32 -5.33 4.45 10.86
N PHE A 33 -4.40 4.70 9.96
CA PHE A 33 -3.19 3.93 9.77
C PHE A 33 -2.04 4.84 9.42
N GLU A 34 -0.86 4.42 9.86
CA GLU A 34 0.42 5.00 9.45
C GLU A 34 1.28 3.93 8.79
N ILE A 35 1.91 4.27 7.66
CA ILE A 35 2.85 3.38 6.98
C ILE A 35 4.25 3.79 7.40
N GLY A 36 4.97 2.87 8.01
CA GLY A 36 6.33 3.08 8.48
C GLY A 36 7.31 2.01 8.00
N PRO A 37 8.62 2.31 8.04
CA PRO A 37 9.66 1.37 7.66
C PRO A 37 9.80 0.25 8.71
N VAL A 38 10.19 -0.94 8.22
CA VAL A 38 10.62 -2.07 9.04
C VAL A 38 12.07 -2.35 8.74
N ALA A 39 12.89 -2.53 9.77
CA ALA A 39 14.30 -2.90 9.60
C ALA A 39 14.40 -4.26 8.90
N TRP A 40 15.26 -4.36 7.91
CA TRP A 40 15.45 -5.56 7.12
C TRP A 40 16.94 -5.82 6.86
N GLN A 41 17.27 -7.06 6.52
CA GLN A 41 18.64 -7.44 6.20
C GLN A 41 18.85 -7.49 4.71
N LEU A 42 19.87 -6.81 4.24
CA LEU A 42 20.30 -6.80 2.84
C LEU A 42 20.72 -8.23 2.45
N PRO A 43 20.11 -8.86 1.41
CA PRO A 43 20.66 -10.08 0.83
C PRO A 43 21.89 -9.74 -0.01
N ASP A 44 22.67 -10.76 -0.39
CA ASP A 44 23.79 -10.59 -1.29
C ASP A 44 23.29 -10.04 -2.65
N PRO A 45 23.74 -8.86 -3.10
CA PRO A 45 23.32 -8.31 -4.38
C PRO A 45 23.70 -9.18 -5.57
N ASP A 46 24.73 -10.03 -5.46
CA ASP A 46 25.18 -10.90 -6.55
C ASP A 46 24.22 -12.07 -6.77
N GLU A 47 23.41 -12.43 -5.77
CA GLU A 47 22.36 -13.45 -5.87
C GLU A 47 21.02 -12.91 -6.44
N ILE A 48 20.94 -11.59 -6.68
CA ILE A 48 19.71 -10.94 -7.13
C ILE A 48 19.86 -10.43 -8.56
N ASP A 49 19.03 -10.94 -9.46
CA ASP A 49 19.00 -10.49 -10.87
C ASP A 49 18.03 -9.33 -11.09
N ALA A 50 16.91 -9.28 -10.33
CA ALA A 50 15.90 -8.26 -10.48
C ALA A 50 15.10 -8.03 -9.19
N LEU A 51 14.42 -6.88 -9.12
CA LEU A 51 13.50 -6.53 -8.04
C LEU A 51 12.04 -6.83 -8.43
N LEU A 52 11.26 -7.37 -7.50
CA LEU A 52 9.83 -7.64 -7.64
C LEU A 52 9.05 -6.73 -6.68
N ILE A 53 8.40 -5.70 -7.21
CA ILE A 53 7.82 -4.60 -6.42
C ILE A 53 6.30 -4.53 -6.63
N GLY A 54 5.55 -4.84 -5.57
CA GLY A 54 4.08 -4.81 -5.60
C GLY A 54 3.45 -3.47 -5.20
N SER A 55 4.22 -2.57 -4.59
CA SER A 55 3.74 -1.27 -4.12
C SER A 55 4.88 -0.27 -4.08
N ALA A 56 4.63 0.99 -4.43
CA ALA A 56 5.58 2.08 -4.28
C ALA A 56 6.07 2.24 -2.82
N ASN A 57 5.25 1.86 -1.83
CA ASN A 57 5.66 1.90 -0.43
C ASN A 57 6.85 0.98 -0.13
N ALA A 58 7.00 -0.11 -0.87
CA ALA A 58 8.15 -1.00 -0.71
C ALA A 58 9.47 -0.28 -1.01
N LEU A 59 9.52 0.56 -2.04
CA LEU A 59 10.70 1.38 -2.35
C LEU A 59 10.81 2.59 -1.42
N ARG A 60 9.70 3.24 -1.11
CA ARG A 60 9.66 4.43 -0.24
C ARG A 60 10.22 4.17 1.15
N HIS A 61 10.00 2.97 1.68
CA HIS A 61 10.38 2.59 3.03
C HIS A 61 11.56 1.60 3.09
N ALA A 62 12.16 1.23 1.96
CA ALA A 62 13.30 0.32 1.91
C ALA A 62 14.59 0.88 2.54
N GLY A 63 14.65 2.20 2.76
CA GLY A 63 15.85 2.84 3.31
C GLY A 63 16.99 2.94 2.28
N PRO A 64 18.17 3.41 2.71
CA PRO A 64 19.33 3.58 1.82
C PRO A 64 19.88 2.26 1.29
N GLU A 65 19.62 1.14 1.96
CA GLU A 65 20.08 -0.20 1.62
C GLU A 65 19.65 -0.61 0.21
N ILE A 66 18.49 -0.14 -0.25
CA ILE A 66 18.00 -0.42 -1.61
C ILE A 66 18.96 0.07 -2.69
N GLY A 67 19.82 1.02 -2.36
CA GLY A 67 20.86 1.54 -3.27
C GLY A 67 21.82 0.48 -3.78
N ALA A 68 22.03 -0.62 -3.04
CA ALA A 68 22.87 -1.75 -3.46
C ALA A 68 22.33 -2.47 -4.71
N PHE A 69 21.05 -2.31 -5.02
CA PHE A 69 20.39 -2.92 -6.18
C PHE A 69 20.17 -1.92 -7.33
N ARG A 70 20.77 -0.72 -7.28
CA ARG A 70 20.76 0.19 -8.43
C ARG A 70 21.45 -0.47 -9.61
N GLY A 71 20.81 -0.46 -10.76
CA GLY A 71 21.26 -1.20 -11.95
C GLY A 71 20.59 -2.56 -12.14
N LYS A 72 19.93 -3.12 -11.12
CA LYS A 72 19.05 -4.28 -11.29
C LYS A 72 17.70 -3.83 -11.84
N PRO A 73 17.11 -4.54 -12.82
CA PRO A 73 15.80 -4.21 -13.36
C PRO A 73 14.69 -4.41 -12.34
N VAL A 74 13.63 -3.59 -12.43
CA VAL A 74 12.44 -3.68 -11.57
C VAL A 74 11.26 -4.23 -12.37
N HIS A 75 10.63 -5.26 -11.84
CA HIS A 75 9.31 -5.73 -12.26
C HIS A 75 8.27 -5.18 -11.28
N ALA A 76 7.49 -4.19 -11.72
CA ALA A 76 6.53 -3.47 -10.87
C ALA A 76 5.09 -3.91 -11.12
N VAL A 77 4.23 -3.73 -10.14
CA VAL A 77 2.78 -3.84 -10.30
C VAL A 77 2.14 -2.47 -10.32
N GLY A 78 1.46 -2.18 -11.43
CA GLY A 78 0.75 -0.92 -11.66
C GLY A 78 1.65 0.27 -12.00
N LEU A 79 1.09 1.21 -12.75
CA LEU A 79 1.80 2.38 -13.27
C LEU A 79 2.39 3.27 -12.16
N ALA A 80 1.65 3.49 -11.07
CA ALA A 80 2.12 4.33 -9.96
C ALA A 80 3.39 3.76 -9.29
N THR A 81 3.49 2.43 -9.16
CA THR A 81 4.69 1.77 -8.63
C THR A 81 5.85 1.89 -9.60
N ALA A 82 5.58 1.70 -10.89
CA ALA A 82 6.59 1.83 -11.94
C ALA A 82 7.14 3.24 -12.04
N GLN A 83 6.28 4.26 -12.02
CA GLN A 83 6.69 5.66 -12.02
C GLN A 83 7.57 5.99 -10.81
N PHE A 84 7.14 5.59 -9.60
CA PHE A 84 7.93 5.82 -8.40
C PHE A 84 9.31 5.12 -8.48
N ALA A 85 9.38 3.90 -9.02
CA ALA A 85 10.65 3.22 -9.22
C ALA A 85 11.58 4.00 -10.18
N GLN A 86 11.03 4.58 -11.26
CA GLN A 86 11.79 5.42 -12.19
C GLN A 86 12.27 6.73 -11.54
N GLU A 87 11.42 7.38 -10.75
CA GLU A 87 11.77 8.59 -9.98
C GLU A 87 12.92 8.32 -8.99
N GLU A 88 12.95 7.12 -8.39
CA GLU A 88 14.04 6.64 -7.53
C GLU A 88 15.28 6.17 -8.30
N GLY A 89 15.28 6.28 -9.63
CA GLY A 89 16.43 5.98 -10.49
C GLY A 89 16.58 4.50 -10.86
N PHE A 90 15.53 3.69 -10.76
CA PHE A 90 15.53 2.30 -11.20
C PHE A 90 15.06 2.16 -12.64
N THR A 91 15.60 1.16 -13.35
CA THR A 91 15.10 0.75 -14.67
C THR A 91 13.91 -0.20 -14.50
N VAL A 92 12.74 0.19 -14.99
CA VAL A 92 11.54 -0.66 -14.98
C VAL A 92 11.55 -1.56 -16.21
N ALA A 93 11.68 -2.87 -15.99
CA ALA A 93 11.69 -3.88 -17.06
C ALA A 93 10.29 -4.33 -17.47
N SER A 94 9.33 -4.36 -16.54
CA SER A 94 7.94 -4.68 -16.85
C SER A 94 6.97 -4.07 -15.83
N VAL A 95 5.72 -3.87 -16.26
CA VAL A 95 4.62 -3.42 -15.43
C VAL A 95 3.49 -4.43 -15.53
N GLY A 96 3.18 -5.11 -14.42
CA GLY A 96 2.08 -6.06 -14.32
C GLY A 96 0.77 -5.39 -13.95
N GLU A 97 -0.31 -5.79 -14.58
CA GLU A 97 -1.67 -5.29 -14.29
C GLU A 97 -2.47 -6.24 -13.39
N ARG A 98 -2.11 -7.52 -13.36
CA ARG A 98 -2.80 -8.59 -12.63
C ARG A 98 -2.11 -9.00 -11.32
N GLY A 99 -1.47 -8.04 -10.65
CA GLY A 99 -0.76 -8.28 -9.39
C GLY A 99 0.59 -9.00 -9.58
N LEU A 100 1.27 -9.26 -8.46
CA LEU A 100 2.60 -9.88 -8.44
C LEU A 100 2.63 -11.29 -9.04
N GLN A 101 1.55 -12.07 -8.86
CA GLN A 101 1.49 -13.42 -9.45
C GLN A 101 1.56 -13.34 -10.97
N GLY A 102 0.81 -12.43 -11.59
CA GLY A 102 0.87 -12.27 -13.05
C GLY A 102 2.24 -11.83 -13.55
N VAL A 103 3.02 -11.09 -12.76
CA VAL A 103 4.42 -10.76 -13.09
C VAL A 103 5.30 -12.00 -13.03
N LEU A 104 5.17 -12.83 -11.98
CA LEU A 104 5.93 -14.08 -11.84
C LEU A 104 5.60 -15.08 -12.94
N ASP A 105 4.33 -15.21 -13.30
CA ASP A 105 3.89 -16.10 -14.36
C ASP A 105 4.49 -15.70 -15.72
N ALA A 106 4.63 -14.39 -15.97
CA ALA A 106 5.27 -13.87 -17.19
C ALA A 106 6.80 -14.07 -17.21
N LEU A 107 7.43 -14.32 -16.06
CA LEU A 107 8.84 -14.63 -15.92
C LEU A 107 9.12 -16.14 -15.88
N ALA A 108 8.08 -16.99 -15.88
CA ALA A 108 8.23 -18.42 -15.78
C ALA A 108 9.15 -18.98 -16.89
N GLY A 109 9.97 -19.96 -16.51
CA GLY A 109 10.96 -20.56 -17.41
C GLY A 109 12.29 -19.80 -17.51
N ARG A 110 12.42 -18.66 -16.85
CA ARG A 110 13.72 -17.98 -16.67
C ARG A 110 14.36 -18.46 -15.36
N ASP A 111 15.67 -18.62 -15.38
CA ASP A 111 16.45 -18.86 -14.16
C ASP A 111 16.84 -17.50 -13.58
N LEU A 112 16.14 -17.09 -12.50
CA LEU A 112 16.26 -15.74 -11.95
C LEU A 112 16.23 -15.76 -10.42
N GLY A 113 17.16 -15.02 -9.80
CA GLY A 113 17.08 -14.59 -8.42
C GLY A 113 16.33 -13.27 -8.29
N LEU A 114 15.18 -13.27 -7.63
CA LEU A 114 14.36 -12.07 -7.44
C LEU A 114 14.36 -11.62 -5.98
N LEU A 115 14.55 -10.33 -5.75
CA LEU A 115 14.30 -9.71 -4.45
C LEU A 115 12.88 -9.13 -4.43
N ARG A 116 12.00 -9.75 -3.67
CA ARG A 116 10.68 -9.20 -3.37
C ARG A 116 10.75 -8.30 -2.15
N LEU A 117 10.51 -7.00 -2.33
CA LEU A 117 10.27 -6.09 -1.23
C LEU A 117 8.76 -5.98 -0.96
N ALA A 118 8.35 -6.22 0.27
CA ALA A 118 6.94 -6.35 0.64
C ALA A 118 6.58 -5.60 1.92
N GLY A 119 5.30 -5.36 2.11
CA GLY A 119 4.75 -4.96 3.40
C GLY A 119 4.51 -6.18 4.30
N ALA A 120 4.31 -5.93 5.60
CA ALA A 120 3.98 -6.97 6.58
C ALA A 120 2.69 -7.72 6.18
N GLU A 121 1.67 -6.98 5.73
CA GLU A 121 0.46 -7.57 5.12
C GLU A 121 0.70 -7.82 3.63
N ARG A 122 0.80 -9.09 3.24
CA ARG A 122 1.07 -9.49 1.86
C ARG A 122 0.45 -10.81 1.49
N ILE A 123 0.27 -11.02 0.20
CA ILE A 123 -0.21 -12.28 -0.37
C ILE A 123 0.94 -13.29 -0.49
N THR A 124 0.63 -14.57 -0.32
CA THR A 124 1.52 -15.67 -0.70
C THR A 124 1.53 -15.79 -2.23
N LEU A 125 2.71 -16.07 -2.80
CA LEU A 125 2.90 -16.25 -4.24
C LEU A 125 3.23 -17.69 -4.54
N ALA A 126 2.73 -18.21 -5.67
CA ALA A 126 3.16 -19.46 -6.25
C ALA A 126 4.43 -19.19 -7.08
N ILE A 127 5.57 -19.69 -6.61
CA ILE A 127 6.87 -19.42 -7.24
C ILE A 127 7.11 -20.47 -8.35
N PRO A 128 7.35 -20.06 -9.61
CA PRO A 128 7.74 -20.98 -10.69
C PRO A 128 9.06 -21.69 -10.37
N PRO A 129 9.25 -22.96 -10.78
CA PRO A 129 10.38 -23.80 -10.34
C PRO A 129 11.78 -23.25 -10.62
N ALA A 130 11.95 -22.47 -11.70
CA ALA A 130 13.23 -21.90 -12.09
C ALA A 130 13.51 -20.52 -11.46
N ILE A 131 12.57 -19.99 -10.65
CA ILE A 131 12.71 -18.67 -10.01
C ILE A 131 13.00 -18.87 -8.52
N GLN A 132 14.01 -18.18 -8.03
CA GLN A 132 14.27 -18.05 -6.61
C GLN A 132 13.80 -16.68 -6.13
N VAL A 133 13.00 -16.65 -5.05
CA VAL A 133 12.50 -15.37 -4.48
C VAL A 133 13.00 -15.20 -3.07
N THR A 134 13.88 -14.23 -2.88
CA THR A 134 14.27 -13.72 -1.58
C THR A 134 13.26 -12.63 -1.17
N GLU A 135 12.49 -12.85 -0.11
CA GLU A 135 11.51 -11.87 0.38
C GLU A 135 12.06 -11.08 1.55
N ARG A 136 11.81 -9.78 1.56
CA ARG A 136 12.08 -8.87 2.69
C ARG A 136 10.87 -8.00 2.99
N ILE A 137 10.50 -7.94 4.26
CA ILE A 137 9.50 -7.01 4.75
C ILE A 137 10.20 -5.70 5.05
N VAL A 138 9.81 -4.64 4.36
CA VAL A 138 10.47 -3.33 4.45
C VAL A 138 9.56 -2.24 4.98
N TYR A 139 8.25 -2.50 5.09
CA TYR A 139 7.30 -1.58 5.70
C TYR A 139 6.14 -2.32 6.35
N GLU A 140 5.46 -1.63 7.25
CA GLU A 140 4.21 -2.09 7.83
C GLU A 140 3.18 -0.96 7.87
N SER A 141 1.92 -1.34 8.04
CA SER A 141 0.81 -0.42 8.24
C SER A 141 0.32 -0.56 9.68
N ALA A 142 0.72 0.36 10.54
CA ALA A 142 0.31 0.40 11.94
C ALA A 142 -1.07 1.03 12.08
N ALA A 143 -1.97 0.38 12.83
CA ALA A 143 -3.28 0.95 13.15
C ALA A 143 -3.13 2.07 14.19
N LEU A 144 -3.80 3.19 13.95
CA LEU A 144 -3.86 4.33 14.85
C LEU A 144 -5.20 4.37 15.60
N PRO A 145 -5.22 4.80 16.86
CA PRO A 145 -6.47 5.01 17.57
C PRO A 145 -7.29 6.12 16.91
N MET A 146 -8.62 6.01 17.00
CA MET A 146 -9.50 7.04 16.46
C MET A 146 -9.34 8.35 17.24
N PRO A 147 -8.97 9.46 16.59
CA PRO A 147 -8.77 10.73 17.29
C PRO A 147 -10.10 11.38 17.66
N ASP A 148 -10.12 12.17 18.76
CA ASP A 148 -11.34 12.83 19.27
C ASP A 148 -12.02 13.73 18.23
N GLY A 149 -11.25 14.36 17.34
CA GLY A 149 -11.78 15.16 16.23
C GLY A 149 -12.62 14.36 15.27
N LEU A 150 -12.20 13.11 14.95
CA LEU A 150 -12.99 12.21 14.13
C LEU A 150 -14.24 11.72 14.89
N VAL A 151 -14.12 11.40 16.18
CA VAL A 151 -15.28 11.05 17.02
C VAL A 151 -16.35 12.14 16.98
N ALA A 152 -15.96 13.40 17.22
CA ALA A 152 -16.86 14.55 17.17
C ALA A 152 -17.47 14.77 15.76
N ARG A 153 -16.75 14.40 14.71
CA ARG A 153 -17.25 14.47 13.33
C ARG A 153 -18.30 13.39 13.06
N LEU A 154 -18.00 12.17 13.47
CA LEU A 154 -18.92 11.02 13.29
C LEU A 154 -20.24 11.24 14.03
N ALA A 155 -20.21 11.84 15.21
CA ALA A 155 -21.41 12.18 16.00
C ALA A 155 -22.40 13.10 15.26
N LYS A 156 -21.90 13.88 14.27
CA LYS A 156 -22.74 14.76 13.42
C LYS A 156 -23.24 14.10 12.16
N GLY A 157 -22.91 12.82 11.97
CA GLY A 157 -23.17 12.04 10.76
C GLY A 157 -22.15 12.29 9.65
N ALA A 158 -21.65 11.20 9.07
CA ALA A 158 -20.64 11.22 8.01
C ALA A 158 -20.76 10.02 7.07
N VAL A 159 -20.24 10.18 5.85
CA VAL A 159 -19.93 9.08 4.93
C VAL A 159 -18.44 8.76 5.06
N VAL A 160 -18.10 7.55 5.50
CA VAL A 160 -16.70 7.11 5.68
C VAL A 160 -16.24 6.28 4.51
N LEU A 161 -15.17 6.71 3.84
CA LEU A 161 -14.60 6.02 2.68
C LEU A 161 -13.69 4.89 3.13
N MET A 162 -14.04 3.65 2.74
CA MET A 162 -13.30 2.43 3.02
C MET A 162 -12.48 2.01 1.80
N HIS A 163 -11.16 1.92 1.94
CA HIS A 163 -10.25 1.56 0.85
C HIS A 163 -9.67 0.15 0.99
N SER A 164 -9.91 -0.52 2.11
CA SER A 164 -9.49 -1.91 2.35
C SER A 164 -10.36 -2.59 3.41
N ALA A 165 -10.37 -3.91 3.39
CA ALA A 165 -11.03 -4.70 4.43
C ALA A 165 -10.39 -4.49 5.81
N ALA A 166 -9.08 -4.27 5.88
CA ALA A 166 -8.37 -3.97 7.12
C ALA A 166 -8.84 -2.64 7.73
N ALA A 167 -8.97 -1.59 6.88
CA ALA A 167 -9.50 -0.30 7.32
C ALA A 167 -10.94 -0.41 7.84
N ALA A 168 -11.79 -1.19 7.16
CA ALA A 168 -13.16 -1.40 7.60
C ALA A 168 -13.22 -2.11 8.95
N ARG A 169 -12.46 -3.19 9.14
CA ARG A 169 -12.39 -3.92 10.43
C ARG A 169 -11.89 -3.02 11.56
N HIS A 170 -10.79 -2.29 11.34
CA HIS A 170 -10.24 -1.41 12.35
C HIS A 170 -11.21 -0.30 12.73
N PHE A 171 -11.85 0.35 11.75
CA PHE A 171 -12.88 1.38 11.98
C PHE A 171 -14.04 0.85 12.84
N VAL A 172 -14.58 -0.33 12.51
CA VAL A 172 -15.67 -0.95 13.28
C VAL A 172 -15.23 -1.27 14.70
N ASN A 173 -14.00 -1.75 14.90
CA ASN A 173 -13.45 -2.03 16.21
C ASN A 173 -13.33 -0.74 17.05
N GLU A 174 -12.84 0.34 16.48
CA GLU A 174 -12.72 1.63 17.16
C GLU A 174 -14.10 2.23 17.52
N VAL A 175 -15.07 2.18 16.59
CA VAL A 175 -16.47 2.60 16.85
C VAL A 175 -17.05 1.81 18.01
N SER A 176 -16.81 0.50 18.06
CA SER A 176 -17.29 -0.36 19.13
C SER A 176 -16.57 -0.10 20.45
N ARG A 177 -15.26 0.05 20.44
CA ARG A 177 -14.42 0.36 21.62
C ARG A 177 -14.86 1.67 22.28
N LEU A 178 -15.19 2.67 21.47
CA LEU A 178 -15.62 3.99 21.93
C LEU A 178 -17.13 4.10 22.18
N SER A 179 -17.89 3.00 21.99
CA SER A 179 -19.36 2.97 22.13
C SER A 179 -20.07 4.06 21.34
N LEU A 180 -19.56 4.39 20.14
CA LEU A 180 -20.17 5.43 19.31
C LEU A 180 -21.49 4.96 18.72
N ALA A 181 -22.49 5.87 18.69
CA ALA A 181 -23.73 5.64 17.99
C ALA A 181 -23.46 5.44 16.49
N ARG A 182 -24.01 4.37 15.93
CA ARG A 182 -23.83 4.05 14.48
C ARG A 182 -24.85 4.78 13.60
N GLU A 183 -25.85 5.38 14.21
CA GLU A 183 -26.86 6.16 13.50
C GLU A 183 -26.22 7.35 12.79
N GLY A 184 -26.53 7.49 11.50
CA GLY A 184 -26.00 8.58 10.68
C GLY A 184 -24.59 8.36 10.10
N ILE A 185 -23.91 7.24 10.42
CA ILE A 185 -22.63 6.87 9.80
C ILE A 185 -22.92 5.91 8.63
N ASP A 186 -22.59 6.34 7.43
CA ASP A 186 -22.65 5.53 6.23
C ASP A 186 -21.23 5.09 5.83
N LEU A 187 -21.09 3.86 5.34
CA LEU A 187 -19.82 3.33 4.85
C LEU A 187 -19.86 3.26 3.32
N ALA A 188 -18.90 3.84 2.66
CA ALA A 188 -18.72 3.74 1.21
C ALA A 188 -17.42 2.98 0.91
N ALA A 189 -17.53 1.80 0.29
CA ALA A 189 -16.39 1.04 -0.17
C ALA A 189 -15.92 1.59 -1.53
N LEU A 190 -14.66 1.98 -1.61
CA LEU A 190 -14.00 2.32 -2.87
C LEU A 190 -13.17 1.11 -3.27
N GLY A 191 -13.56 0.46 -4.37
CA GLY A 191 -12.81 -0.65 -4.95
C GLY A 191 -11.41 -0.23 -5.42
N PRO A 192 -10.49 -1.19 -5.64
CA PRO A 192 -9.22 -0.90 -6.28
C PRO A 192 -9.49 -0.36 -7.70
N ARG A 193 -8.83 0.74 -8.04
CA ARG A 193 -8.73 1.22 -9.42
C ARG A 193 -7.60 0.53 -10.14
#